data_adb3a3c057a4b2a358b2839963f2bbd8
#
_entry.id   adb3a3c057a4b2a358b2839963f2bbd8
#
_cell.length_a   1.000
_cell.length_b   1.000
_cell.length_c   1.000
_cell.angle_alpha   90.00
_cell.angle_beta   90.00
_cell.angle_gamma   90.00
#
_symmetry.space_group_name_H-M   'P 1'
#
loop_
_entity.id
_entity.type
_entity.pdbx_description
1 polymer ?
#
loop_
_entity_poly.entity_id
_entity_poly.type
_entity_poly.pdbx_seq_one_letter_code
_entity_poly.pdbx_strand_id
1 'polypeptide(L)'
;RDRYYTGRIKDIHEVRGRDEVGAKMDSMELEREKGITIQSAATYCNWKATPPTERSDMTGDAADTTEVTTQKKQDYHINIIDTPGHVDFTIEVERALRVLDGAVLVLCAVSGVQSQTMTVDRQMRRYSVPRLSFINKMDRAGANPFRVIEQIRTKLRMPAAAMQVPIGAEDDFAGLVDIVRWKAVYNEGTKGN
;
A
#
# COMPACT_ATOMS: atom_id res chain seq x y z
N ARG A 1 -6.45 2.66 7.93
CA ARG A 1 -6.87 3.98 7.37
C ARG A 1 -7.91 3.84 6.25
N ASP A 2 -7.79 2.91 5.33
CA ASP A 2 -8.70 2.75 4.19
C ASP A 2 -10.18 2.58 4.60
N ARG A 3 -10.44 1.88 5.70
CA ARG A 3 -11.80 1.73 6.22
C ARG A 3 -12.41 3.04 6.73
N TYR A 4 -11.60 3.96 7.22
CA TYR A 4 -12.04 5.30 7.63
C TYR A 4 -12.43 6.13 6.40
N TYR A 5 -11.58 6.21 5.39
CA TYR A 5 -11.88 6.97 4.17
C TYR A 5 -13.03 6.38 3.34
N THR A 6 -13.31 5.10 3.48
CA THR A 6 -14.48 4.46 2.87
C THR A 6 -15.74 4.53 3.74
N GLY A 7 -15.69 5.23 4.88
CA GLY A 7 -16.85 5.43 5.78
C GLY A 7 -17.24 4.20 6.60
N ARG A 8 -16.41 3.16 6.64
CA ARG A 8 -16.72 1.92 7.38
C ARG A 8 -16.38 1.95 8.85
N ILE A 9 -15.51 2.84 9.26
CA ILE A 9 -15.17 3.10 10.66
C ILE A 9 -15.17 4.60 10.91
N LYS A 10 -15.59 5.01 12.10
CA LYS A 10 -15.65 6.42 12.49
C LYS A 10 -14.30 6.95 12.96
N ASP A 11 -13.48 6.08 13.56
CA ASP A 11 -12.21 6.44 14.16
C ASP A 11 -11.07 5.59 13.62
N ILE A 12 -9.88 6.21 13.50
CA ILE A 12 -8.64 5.54 13.12
C ILE A 12 -7.96 5.07 14.41
N HIS A 13 -7.74 3.75 14.53
CA HIS A 13 -6.99 3.15 15.61
C HIS A 13 -5.62 2.69 15.12
N GLU A 14 -4.59 2.88 15.95
CA GLU A 14 -3.22 2.44 15.67
C GLU A 14 -2.89 1.21 16.50
N VAL A 15 -1.99 0.34 15.98
CA VAL A 15 -1.60 -0.93 16.64
C VAL A 15 -1.04 -0.70 18.06
N ARG A 16 -0.39 0.44 18.28
CA ARG A 16 0.13 0.89 19.59
C ARG A 16 -0.27 2.33 19.85
N GLY A 17 -1.51 2.67 19.52
CA GLY A 17 -2.04 4.01 19.76
C GLY A 17 -2.22 4.31 21.26
N ARG A 18 -2.29 5.59 21.59
CA ARG A 18 -2.53 6.07 22.96
C ARG A 18 -3.92 5.69 23.51
N ASP A 19 -4.79 5.20 22.65
CA ASP A 19 -6.16 4.79 22.95
C ASP A 19 -6.27 3.34 23.47
N GLU A 20 -5.17 2.58 23.49
CA GLU A 20 -5.07 1.17 23.94
C GLU A 20 -6.06 0.20 23.25
N VAL A 21 -6.77 0.66 22.21
CA VAL A 21 -7.81 -0.15 21.54
C VAL A 21 -7.20 -1.16 20.54
N GLY A 22 -6.00 -0.88 20.02
CA GLY A 22 -5.34 -1.70 19.03
C GLY A 22 -5.97 -1.60 17.63
N ALA A 23 -5.40 -2.29 16.65
CA ALA A 23 -5.93 -2.30 15.29
C ALA A 23 -7.21 -3.14 15.21
N LYS A 24 -8.22 -2.63 14.49
CA LYS A 24 -9.53 -3.32 14.33
C LYS A 24 -9.45 -4.66 13.59
N MET A 25 -8.40 -4.90 12.82
CA MET A 25 -8.15 -6.15 12.12
C MET A 25 -7.56 -7.22 13.05
N ASP A 26 -6.88 -6.82 14.13
CA ASP A 26 -6.31 -7.73 15.11
C ASP A 26 -7.44 -8.20 16.04
N SER A 27 -7.99 -9.36 15.74
CA SER A 27 -9.18 -9.92 16.44
C SER A 27 -8.82 -10.60 17.75
N MET A 28 -7.59 -11.13 17.86
CA MET A 28 -7.11 -11.83 19.05
C MET A 28 -6.55 -10.86 20.07
N GLU A 29 -6.80 -11.12 21.35
CA GLU A 29 -6.25 -10.35 22.47
C GLU A 29 -4.71 -10.36 22.46
N LEU A 30 -4.12 -11.51 22.15
CA LEU A 30 -2.67 -11.68 22.02
C LEU A 30 -2.05 -10.83 20.89
N GLU A 31 -2.75 -10.63 19.78
CA GLU A 31 -2.33 -9.74 18.69
C GLU A 31 -2.25 -8.29 19.17
N ARG A 32 -3.26 -7.85 19.90
CA ARG A 32 -3.32 -6.50 20.47
C ARG A 32 -2.25 -6.27 21.52
N GLU A 33 -2.06 -7.24 22.41
CA GLU A 33 -1.03 -7.19 23.46
C GLU A 33 0.38 -7.13 22.87
N LYS A 34 0.69 -8.01 21.92
CA LYS A 34 2.00 -8.07 21.27
C LYS A 34 2.20 -6.99 20.20
N GLY A 35 1.12 -6.42 19.68
CA GLY A 35 1.14 -5.46 18.57
C GLY A 35 1.66 -6.05 17.26
N ILE A 36 1.32 -7.31 16.99
CA ILE A 36 1.66 -8.03 15.75
C ILE A 36 0.44 -8.81 15.30
N THR A 37 0.22 -8.89 13.99
CA THR A 37 -0.79 -9.77 13.39
C THR A 37 -0.31 -11.21 13.42
N ILE A 38 -1.12 -12.12 13.92
CA ILE A 38 -0.84 -13.56 14.01
C ILE A 38 -1.66 -14.31 12.97
N GLN A 39 -2.95 -14.01 12.86
CA GLN A 39 -3.87 -14.64 11.94
C GLN A 39 -4.28 -13.70 10.81
N SER A 40 -4.40 -14.21 9.60
CA SER A 40 -4.90 -13.41 8.48
C SER A 40 -6.35 -12.99 8.69
N ALA A 41 -6.62 -11.69 8.52
CA ALA A 41 -7.94 -11.10 8.65
C ALA A 41 -8.44 -10.59 7.31
N ALA A 42 -9.68 -10.90 6.96
CA ALA A 42 -10.30 -10.45 5.73
C ALA A 42 -11.35 -9.35 6.00
N THR A 43 -11.33 -8.34 5.16
CA THR A 43 -12.36 -7.28 5.15
C THR A 43 -12.61 -6.82 3.72
N TYR A 44 -13.62 -6.01 3.52
CA TYR A 44 -13.90 -5.45 2.21
C TYR A 44 -14.24 -3.96 2.30
N CYS A 45 -14.05 -3.26 1.18
CA CYS A 45 -14.52 -1.90 0.99
C CYS A 45 -15.08 -1.72 -0.42
N ASN A 46 -15.97 -0.75 -0.59
CA ASN A 46 -16.45 -0.34 -1.90
C ASN A 46 -15.73 0.95 -2.29
N TRP A 47 -15.20 1.00 -3.49
CA TRP A 47 -14.48 2.14 -4.01
C TRP A 47 -15.03 2.59 -5.35
N LYS A 48 -15.28 3.88 -5.51
CA LYS A 48 -15.72 4.46 -6.78
C LYS A 48 -14.52 5.03 -7.52
N ALA A 49 -14.20 4.45 -8.65
CA ALA A 49 -13.13 4.93 -9.50
C ALA A 49 -13.57 5.05 -10.96
N THR A 50 -12.91 5.92 -11.70
CA THR A 50 -13.03 5.96 -13.14
C THR A 50 -12.24 4.77 -13.70
N PRO A 51 -12.83 3.90 -14.55
CA PRO A 51 -12.10 2.81 -15.16
C PRO A 51 -10.92 3.36 -15.99
N PRO A 52 -9.81 2.61 -16.09
CA PRO A 52 -8.72 3.00 -16.97
C PRO A 52 -9.25 3.08 -18.41
N THR A 53 -8.98 4.19 -19.08
CA THR A 53 -9.28 4.32 -20.51
C THR A 53 -8.40 3.31 -21.25
N GLU A 54 -9.01 2.42 -22.00
CA GLU A 54 -8.26 1.62 -22.98
C GLU A 54 -7.55 2.61 -23.90
N ARG A 55 -6.21 2.56 -23.93
CA ARG A 55 -5.45 3.31 -24.93
C ARG A 55 -5.85 2.75 -26.28
N SER A 56 -6.72 3.45 -27.00
CA SER A 56 -6.81 3.26 -28.42
C SER A 56 -5.42 3.54 -28.98
N ASP A 57 -4.86 2.60 -29.72
CA ASP A 57 -3.56 2.70 -30.36
C ASP A 57 -3.45 4.07 -31.04
N MET A 58 -2.55 4.91 -30.54
CA MET A 58 -2.24 6.19 -31.15
C MET A 58 -1.39 5.92 -32.42
N THR A 59 -2.04 5.52 -33.47
CA THR A 59 -1.53 5.64 -34.83
C THR A 59 -2.36 6.72 -35.53
N GLY A 60 -1.77 7.88 -35.68
CA GLY A 60 -2.22 8.87 -36.67
C GLY A 60 -2.75 10.19 -36.07
N ASP A 61 -2.01 11.22 -36.39
CA ASP A 61 -2.32 12.64 -36.59
C ASP A 61 -3.16 13.41 -35.57
N ALA A 62 -2.46 14.40 -35.00
CA ALA A 62 -2.99 15.48 -34.21
C ALA A 62 -4.06 16.28 -35.00
N ALA A 63 -5.31 16.16 -34.60
CA ALA A 63 -6.33 17.17 -34.87
C ALA A 63 -7.32 17.19 -33.70
N ASP A 64 -7.17 18.21 -32.86
CA ASP A 64 -8.16 18.95 -32.11
C ASP A 64 -9.60 18.40 -32.14
N THR A 65 -9.95 17.63 -31.09
CA THR A 65 -11.34 17.56 -30.63
C THR A 65 -11.35 17.23 -29.15
N THR A 66 -11.54 18.26 -28.34
CA THR A 66 -11.74 18.17 -26.90
C THR A 66 -13.15 17.61 -26.61
N GLU A 67 -13.39 16.37 -26.88
CA GLU A 67 -14.53 15.67 -26.29
C GLU A 67 -14.11 15.15 -24.90
N VAL A 68 -14.44 15.92 -23.89
CA VAL A 68 -14.40 15.47 -22.48
C VAL A 68 -15.49 14.43 -22.33
N THR A 69 -15.18 13.20 -22.71
CA THR A 69 -16.03 12.04 -22.40
C THR A 69 -16.06 11.89 -20.90
N THR A 70 -17.14 12.33 -20.26
CA THR A 70 -17.39 12.20 -18.83
C THR A 70 -17.53 10.70 -18.51
N GLN A 71 -16.41 10.04 -18.26
CA GLN A 71 -16.41 8.62 -17.91
C GLN A 71 -17.16 8.41 -16.60
N LYS A 72 -18.18 7.57 -16.64
CA LYS A 72 -19.00 7.24 -15.48
C LYS A 72 -18.15 6.49 -14.46
N LYS A 73 -18.09 6.96 -13.22
CA LYS A 73 -17.42 6.25 -12.13
C LYS A 73 -18.06 4.87 -11.94
N GLN A 74 -17.24 3.85 -11.85
CA GLN A 74 -17.65 2.47 -11.60
C GLN A 74 -17.42 2.13 -10.13
N ASP A 75 -18.34 1.35 -9.56
CA ASP A 75 -18.21 0.80 -8.21
C ASP A 75 -17.35 -0.47 -8.24
N TYR A 76 -16.28 -0.48 -7.45
CA TYR A 76 -15.40 -1.62 -7.25
C TYR A 76 -15.58 -2.16 -5.85
N HIS A 77 -15.74 -3.46 -5.73
CA HIS A 77 -15.74 -4.18 -4.45
C HIS A 77 -14.35 -4.76 -4.23
N ILE A 78 -13.63 -4.23 -3.23
CA ILE A 78 -12.26 -4.61 -2.94
C ILE A 78 -12.23 -5.44 -1.66
N ASN A 79 -11.81 -6.69 -1.76
CA ASN A 79 -11.52 -7.54 -0.61
C ASN A 79 -10.07 -7.33 -0.18
N ILE A 80 -9.87 -7.01 1.09
CA ILE A 80 -8.55 -6.76 1.69
C ILE A 80 -8.25 -7.90 2.65
N ILE A 81 -7.15 -8.60 2.43
CA ILE A 81 -6.63 -9.63 3.34
C ILE A 81 -5.38 -9.06 3.99
N ASP A 82 -5.44 -8.83 5.29
CA ASP A 82 -4.29 -8.45 6.10
C ASP A 82 -3.58 -9.71 6.56
N THR A 83 -2.28 -9.81 6.27
CA THR A 83 -1.48 -11.01 6.55
C THR A 83 -0.39 -10.71 7.57
N PRO A 84 -0.02 -11.70 8.43
CA PRO A 84 1.07 -11.51 9.37
C PRO A 84 2.40 -11.27 8.66
N GLY A 85 3.21 -10.38 9.24
CA GLY A 85 4.56 -10.06 8.74
C GLY A 85 5.68 -10.87 9.39
N HIS A 86 5.38 -11.71 10.38
CA HIS A 86 6.38 -12.47 11.13
C HIS A 86 6.74 -13.78 10.44
N VAL A 87 8.01 -14.20 10.53
CA VAL A 87 8.51 -15.40 9.85
C VAL A 87 7.82 -16.69 10.28
N ASP A 88 7.38 -16.78 11.53
CA ASP A 88 6.71 -17.97 12.06
C ASP A 88 5.34 -18.21 11.42
N PHE A 89 4.76 -17.20 10.79
CA PHE A 89 3.43 -17.23 10.19
C PHE A 89 3.45 -17.24 8.65
N THR A 90 4.54 -17.66 8.05
CA THR A 90 4.70 -17.71 6.58
C THR A 90 3.66 -18.57 5.87
N ILE A 91 3.13 -19.60 6.55
CA ILE A 91 2.08 -20.46 5.98
C ILE A 91 0.75 -19.71 5.78
N GLU A 92 0.43 -18.75 6.65
CA GLU A 92 -0.76 -17.91 6.52
C GLU A 92 -0.63 -16.98 5.31
N VAL A 93 0.57 -16.42 5.10
CA VAL A 93 0.88 -15.62 3.90
C VAL A 93 0.72 -16.48 2.64
N GLU A 94 1.25 -17.70 2.64
CA GLU A 94 1.16 -18.59 1.48
C GLU A 94 -0.28 -18.98 1.16
N ARG A 95 -1.12 -19.22 2.17
CA ARG A 95 -2.55 -19.49 1.98
C ARG A 95 -3.27 -18.30 1.34
N ALA A 96 -2.99 -17.08 1.82
CA ALA A 96 -3.56 -15.86 1.26
C ALA A 96 -3.15 -15.67 -0.21
N LEU A 97 -1.88 -15.86 -0.56
CA LEU A 97 -1.36 -15.68 -1.91
C LEU A 97 -2.04 -16.54 -2.98
N ARG A 98 -2.67 -17.65 -2.60
CA ARG A 98 -3.40 -18.52 -3.54
C ARG A 98 -4.69 -17.91 -4.09
N VAL A 99 -5.23 -16.91 -3.40
CA VAL A 99 -6.53 -16.30 -3.72
C VAL A 99 -6.43 -14.81 -4.05
N LEU A 100 -5.21 -14.25 -4.04
CA LEU A 100 -4.99 -12.82 -4.27
C LEU A 100 -4.85 -12.51 -5.77
N ASP A 101 -5.57 -11.49 -6.22
CA ASP A 101 -5.39 -10.89 -7.56
C ASP A 101 -4.18 -9.94 -7.60
N GLY A 102 -3.80 -9.39 -6.47
CA GLY A 102 -2.65 -8.51 -6.31
C GLY A 102 -2.27 -8.31 -4.85
N ALA A 103 -1.07 -7.79 -4.60
CA ALA A 103 -0.57 -7.56 -3.25
C ALA A 103 0.03 -6.17 -3.08
N VAL A 104 -0.05 -5.66 -1.85
CA VAL A 104 0.70 -4.47 -1.41
C VAL A 104 1.83 -4.93 -0.50
N LEU A 105 3.07 -4.85 -0.98
CA LEU A 105 4.26 -5.17 -0.22
C LEU A 105 4.67 -3.96 0.61
N VAL A 106 4.42 -4.00 1.92
CA VAL A 106 4.74 -2.91 2.84
C VAL A 106 6.19 -3.02 3.31
N LEU A 107 6.98 -1.98 3.04
CA LEU A 107 8.40 -1.88 3.39
C LEU A 107 8.62 -0.74 4.37
N CYS A 108 9.61 -0.88 5.25
CA CYS A 108 10.00 0.20 6.17
C CYS A 108 11.00 1.14 5.50
N ALA A 109 10.75 2.46 5.56
CA ALA A 109 11.67 3.47 5.00
C ALA A 109 13.06 3.46 5.66
N VAL A 110 13.14 3.01 6.91
CA VAL A 110 14.40 2.92 7.68
C VAL A 110 15.10 1.58 7.46
N SER A 111 14.39 0.46 7.61
CA SER A 111 15.02 -0.88 7.53
C SER A 111 15.14 -1.40 6.10
N GLY A 112 14.28 -0.95 5.19
CA GLY A 112 14.28 -1.37 3.79
C GLY A 112 13.90 -2.83 3.58
N VAL A 113 14.55 -3.47 2.61
CA VAL A 113 14.35 -4.88 2.27
C VAL A 113 15.09 -5.77 3.26
N GLN A 114 14.34 -6.56 4.01
CA GLN A 114 14.80 -7.52 5.01
C GLN A 114 14.69 -8.97 4.51
N SER A 115 15.20 -9.95 5.28
CA SER A 115 15.14 -11.38 4.95
C SER A 115 13.70 -11.88 4.76
N GLN A 116 12.78 -11.42 5.61
CA GLN A 116 11.34 -11.73 5.50
C GLN A 116 10.75 -11.23 4.18
N THR A 117 11.12 -10.02 3.77
CA THR A 117 10.70 -9.44 2.48
C THR A 117 11.11 -10.34 1.31
N MET A 118 12.33 -10.89 1.35
CA MET A 118 12.83 -11.79 0.31
C MET A 118 12.04 -13.10 0.27
N THR A 119 11.64 -13.62 1.43
CA THR A 119 10.81 -14.84 1.53
C THR A 119 9.43 -14.61 0.94
N VAL A 120 8.76 -13.53 1.32
CA VAL A 120 7.43 -13.17 0.80
C VAL A 120 7.49 -12.86 -0.69
N ASP A 121 8.53 -12.16 -1.16
CA ASP A 121 8.73 -11.88 -2.59
C ASP A 121 8.84 -13.17 -3.41
N ARG A 122 9.60 -14.18 -2.91
CA ARG A 122 9.72 -15.48 -3.56
C ARG A 122 8.37 -16.20 -3.64
N GLN A 123 7.58 -16.14 -2.58
CA GLN A 123 6.23 -16.71 -2.57
C GLN A 123 5.31 -16.00 -3.55
N MET A 124 5.29 -14.65 -3.59
CA MET A 124 4.51 -13.88 -4.57
C MET A 124 4.87 -14.23 -6.02
N ARG A 125 6.17 -14.42 -6.31
CA ARG A 125 6.62 -14.89 -7.64
C ARG A 125 6.11 -16.29 -7.96
N ARG A 126 6.17 -17.21 -7.00
CA ARG A 126 5.70 -18.60 -7.16
C ARG A 126 4.22 -18.66 -7.52
N TYR A 127 3.41 -17.78 -6.94
CA TYR A 127 1.97 -17.70 -7.21
C TYR A 127 1.60 -16.67 -8.29
N SER A 128 2.59 -16.07 -8.95
CA SER A 128 2.39 -15.05 -10.01
C SER A 128 1.53 -13.86 -9.56
N VAL A 129 1.59 -13.48 -8.29
CA VAL A 129 0.83 -12.36 -7.73
C VAL A 129 1.53 -11.04 -8.07
N PRO A 130 0.90 -10.14 -8.85
CA PRO A 130 1.43 -8.81 -9.10
C PRO A 130 1.42 -7.99 -7.81
N ARG A 131 2.36 -7.03 -7.70
CA ARG A 131 2.51 -6.25 -6.47
C ARG A 131 2.88 -4.81 -6.68
N LEU A 132 2.35 -3.97 -5.78
CA LEU A 132 2.81 -2.62 -5.54
C LEU A 132 3.63 -2.61 -4.25
N SER A 133 4.71 -1.83 -4.20
CA SER A 133 5.48 -1.63 -2.98
C SER A 133 5.03 -0.33 -2.30
N PHE A 134 4.72 -0.40 -1.02
CA PHE A 134 4.38 0.74 -0.18
C PHE A 134 5.48 0.96 0.85
N ILE A 135 6.14 2.12 0.80
CA ILE A 135 7.20 2.48 1.74
C ILE A 135 6.57 3.25 2.91
N ASN A 136 6.54 2.62 4.06
CA ASN A 136 5.91 3.12 5.28
C ASN A 136 6.94 3.68 6.26
N LYS A 137 6.50 4.42 7.27
CA LYS A 137 7.31 5.01 8.34
C LYS A 137 8.28 6.08 7.82
N MET A 138 7.79 6.93 6.93
CA MET A 138 8.55 8.06 6.37
C MET A 138 8.86 9.16 7.41
N ASP A 139 8.12 9.17 8.50
CA ASP A 139 8.23 10.04 9.67
C ASP A 139 9.35 9.65 10.64
N ARG A 140 10.05 8.55 10.41
CA ARG A 140 11.10 8.07 11.32
C ARG A 140 12.47 8.57 10.91
N ALA A 141 13.32 8.86 11.93
CA ALA A 141 14.72 9.18 11.72
C ALA A 141 15.44 8.09 10.91
N GLY A 142 16.19 8.48 9.90
CA GLY A 142 16.87 7.58 8.95
C GLY A 142 15.98 7.05 7.82
N ALA A 143 14.76 7.58 7.66
CA ALA A 143 13.88 7.22 6.55
C ALA A 143 14.47 7.66 5.20
N ASN A 144 14.65 6.70 4.28
CA ASN A 144 15.17 6.96 2.95
C ASN A 144 14.49 6.06 1.91
N PRO A 145 13.45 6.55 1.23
CA PRO A 145 12.70 5.76 0.26
C PRO A 145 13.52 5.41 -0.99
N PHE A 146 14.45 6.27 -1.42
CA PHE A 146 15.29 6.01 -2.59
C PHE A 146 16.25 4.84 -2.34
N ARG A 147 16.81 4.75 -1.12
CA ARG A 147 17.59 3.58 -0.70
C ARG A 147 16.74 2.30 -0.72
N VAL A 148 15.48 2.36 -0.31
CA VAL A 148 14.59 1.20 -0.33
C VAL A 148 14.29 0.78 -1.76
N ILE A 149 14.04 1.72 -2.69
CA ILE A 149 13.83 1.43 -4.11
C ILE A 149 15.07 0.74 -4.71
N GLU A 150 16.27 1.23 -4.38
CA GLU A 150 17.51 0.60 -4.83
C GLU A 150 17.69 -0.81 -4.25
N GLN A 151 17.30 -1.03 -3.01
CA GLN A 151 17.29 -2.37 -2.42
C GLN A 151 16.26 -3.30 -3.10
N ILE A 152 15.12 -2.82 -3.53
CA ILE A 152 14.17 -3.60 -4.32
C ILE A 152 14.84 -4.05 -5.63
N ARG A 153 15.53 -3.16 -6.32
CA ARG A 153 16.22 -3.46 -7.57
C ARG A 153 17.35 -4.47 -7.39
N THR A 154 18.17 -4.29 -6.37
CA THR A 154 19.39 -5.09 -6.15
C THR A 154 19.12 -6.39 -5.40
N LYS A 155 18.40 -6.35 -4.26
CA LYS A 155 18.16 -7.53 -3.43
C LYS A 155 17.03 -8.41 -3.95
N LEU A 156 15.92 -7.80 -4.42
CA LEU A 156 14.81 -8.54 -5.00
C LEU A 156 14.98 -8.78 -6.51
N ARG A 157 15.99 -8.18 -7.15
CA ARG A 157 16.27 -8.28 -8.59
C ARG A 157 15.01 -7.99 -9.42
N MET A 158 14.35 -6.88 -9.09
CA MET A 158 13.13 -6.44 -9.76
C MET A 158 13.30 -5.04 -10.32
N PRO A 159 12.83 -4.77 -11.55
CA PRO A 159 12.66 -3.41 -12.01
C PRO A 159 11.64 -2.70 -11.11
N ALA A 160 11.99 -1.54 -10.59
CA ALA A 160 11.13 -0.73 -9.76
C ALA A 160 11.23 0.75 -10.15
N ALA A 161 10.09 1.42 -10.17
CA ALA A 161 9.99 2.86 -10.42
C ALA A 161 9.12 3.50 -9.34
N ALA A 162 9.48 4.73 -8.93
CA ALA A 162 8.67 5.50 -8.01
C ALA A 162 7.43 6.02 -8.73
N MET A 163 6.25 5.76 -8.18
CA MET A 163 4.99 6.39 -8.59
C MET A 163 4.72 7.67 -7.80
N GLN A 164 5.29 7.78 -6.60
CA GLN A 164 5.19 8.91 -5.72
C GLN A 164 6.56 9.27 -5.16
N VAL A 165 6.81 10.58 -5.00
CA VAL A 165 8.03 11.12 -4.43
C VAL A 165 7.68 11.91 -3.17
N PRO A 166 8.35 11.69 -2.03
CA PRO A 166 8.06 12.43 -0.81
C PRO A 166 8.47 13.90 -0.90
N ILE A 167 7.71 14.74 -0.24
CA ILE A 167 8.03 16.15 0.03
C ILE A 167 8.56 16.19 1.47
N GLY A 168 9.87 16.39 1.62
CA GLY A 168 10.53 16.27 2.91
C GLY A 168 10.78 14.82 3.33
N ALA A 169 11.44 14.64 4.47
CA ALA A 169 11.73 13.35 5.07
C ALA A 169 11.76 13.50 6.59
N GLU A 170 11.59 12.40 7.32
CA GLU A 170 11.62 12.37 8.78
C GLU A 170 10.59 13.33 9.38
N ASP A 171 11.00 14.22 10.29
CA ASP A 171 10.12 15.20 10.92
C ASP A 171 9.59 16.26 9.93
N ASP A 172 10.30 16.49 8.81
CA ASP A 172 9.91 17.43 7.75
C ASP A 172 9.04 16.78 6.66
N PHE A 173 8.59 15.54 6.85
CA PHE A 173 7.72 14.85 5.90
C PHE A 173 6.35 15.51 5.82
N ALA A 174 6.14 16.33 4.78
CA ALA A 174 4.95 17.16 4.60
C ALA A 174 3.93 16.56 3.62
N GLY A 175 4.34 15.64 2.74
CA GLY A 175 3.42 15.10 1.74
C GLY A 175 4.12 14.31 0.65
N LEU A 176 3.41 14.16 -0.48
CA LEU A 176 3.84 13.37 -1.62
C LEU A 176 3.55 14.09 -2.94
N VAL A 177 4.43 13.94 -3.92
CA VAL A 177 4.16 14.26 -5.32
C VAL A 177 3.75 12.97 -6.03
N ASP A 178 2.51 12.92 -6.52
CA ASP A 178 2.01 11.83 -7.36
C ASP A 178 2.47 12.08 -8.80
N ILE A 179 3.40 11.26 -9.29
CA ILE A 179 3.99 11.39 -10.63
C ILE A 179 2.98 11.03 -11.72
N VAL A 180 2.05 10.10 -11.43
CA VAL A 180 1.06 9.66 -12.42
C VAL A 180 0.02 10.73 -12.69
N ARG A 181 -0.39 11.44 -11.64
CA ARG A 181 -1.43 12.49 -11.72
C ARG A 181 -0.86 13.91 -11.81
N TRP A 182 0.46 14.07 -11.66
CA TRP A 182 1.13 15.37 -11.60
C TRP A 182 0.53 16.31 -10.54
N LYS A 183 0.32 15.78 -9.34
CA LYS A 183 -0.26 16.52 -8.23
C LYS A 183 0.58 16.35 -6.97
N ALA A 184 0.75 17.46 -6.23
CA ALA A 184 1.27 17.41 -4.87
C ALA A 184 0.10 17.22 -3.90
N VAL A 185 0.27 16.29 -2.96
CA VAL A 185 -0.67 16.01 -1.88
C VAL A 185 0.05 16.30 -0.57
N TYR A 186 -0.45 17.27 0.17
CA TYR A 186 0.09 17.63 1.48
C TYR A 186 -0.72 16.97 2.59
N ASN A 187 -0.04 16.56 3.64
CA ASN A 187 -0.68 16.04 4.84
C ASN A 187 -0.97 17.21 5.78
N GLU A 188 -2.24 17.52 6.02
CA GLU A 188 -2.65 18.55 6.97
C GLU A 188 -3.07 17.90 8.29
N GLY A 189 -2.56 18.43 9.41
CA GLY A 189 -2.87 17.98 10.76
C GLY A 189 -2.28 16.61 11.15
N THR A 190 -2.53 16.23 12.38
CA THR A 190 -1.99 15.00 12.99
C THR A 190 -2.60 13.69 12.44
N LYS A 191 -3.72 13.77 11.73
CA LYS A 191 -4.43 12.61 11.16
C LYS A 191 -4.34 12.54 9.62
N GLY A 192 -3.67 13.50 8.97
CA GLY A 192 -3.53 13.54 7.52
C GLY A 192 -4.89 13.64 6.82
N ASN A 193 -5.50 14.82 6.85
CA ASN A 193 -6.72 15.13 6.08
C ASN A 193 -6.39 15.40 4.62
#